data_77061c272e85f7724229515471087a76
#
_entry.id   77061c272e85f7724229515471087a76
#
_cell.length_a   1.000
_cell.length_b   1.000
_cell.length_c   1.000
_cell.angle_alpha   90.00
_cell.angle_beta   90.00
_cell.angle_gamma   90.00
#
_symmetry.space_group_name_H-M   'P 1'
#
loop_
_entity.id
_entity.type
_entity.pdbx_description
1 polymer ?
#
loop_
_entity_poly.entity_id
_entity_poly.type
_entity_poly.pdbx_seq_one_letter_code
_entity_poly.pdbx_strand_id
1 'polypeptide(L)'
;HEPVETIEAILQDKKMNAECIPGCRMLSEEECKIWQVEQDDSDEEMDEQWLETITREDTVVCVLGEHESQSGEAASRAFLTLPEEQQMLFEKIAKRTDNIVTVVISGRPLDLRRISEKSKAVIMAWRPGTMGAEAITDLVYGITNPSGKLAVSIPWCVGQVPISYWDIKTGHVLTADNLENRFTSRYMDIPNTPLYPFGFGLSYTGFDISDVEVRMDRTKEFMCIVM
;
A
#
# COMPACT_ATOMS: atom_id res chain seq x y z
N HIS A 1 -16.52 22.58 -3.98
CA HIS A 1 -15.50 21.53 -4.19
C HIS A 1 -15.45 21.26 -5.68
N GLU A 2 -14.29 21.37 -6.31
CA GLU A 2 -14.13 20.85 -7.65
C GLU A 2 -14.18 19.32 -7.58
N PRO A 3 -14.87 18.65 -8.53
CA PRO A 3 -14.90 17.19 -8.55
C PRO A 3 -13.48 16.64 -8.72
N VAL A 4 -13.13 15.65 -7.92
CA VAL A 4 -11.85 14.94 -8.07
C VAL A 4 -11.95 13.99 -9.25
N GLU A 5 -11.00 14.07 -10.17
CA GLU A 5 -10.96 13.16 -11.30
C GLU A 5 -10.72 11.72 -10.85
N THR A 6 -11.37 10.77 -11.49
CA THR A 6 -11.19 9.34 -11.25
C THR A 6 -10.04 8.80 -12.10
N ILE A 7 -9.50 7.66 -11.71
CA ILE A 7 -8.48 6.95 -12.52
C ILE A 7 -9.05 6.64 -13.91
N GLU A 8 -10.31 6.24 -13.99
CA GLU A 8 -10.99 5.97 -15.27
C GLU A 8 -11.02 7.22 -16.17
N ALA A 9 -11.41 8.38 -15.63
CA ALA A 9 -11.43 9.62 -16.38
C ALA A 9 -10.04 9.99 -16.92
N ILE A 10 -9.00 9.85 -16.11
CA ILE A 10 -7.61 10.10 -16.52
C ILE A 10 -7.17 9.12 -17.62
N LEU A 11 -7.50 7.84 -17.50
CA LEU A 11 -7.18 6.84 -18.53
C LEU A 11 -7.84 7.16 -19.87
N GLN A 12 -9.11 7.60 -19.83
CA GLN A 12 -9.85 8.03 -21.03
C GLN A 12 -9.25 9.30 -21.65
N ASP A 13 -8.95 10.32 -20.84
CA ASP A 13 -8.36 11.57 -21.32
C ASP A 13 -6.98 11.33 -21.97
N LYS A 14 -6.13 10.56 -21.30
CA LYS A 14 -4.79 10.20 -21.81
C LYS A 14 -4.84 9.13 -22.92
N LYS A 15 -6.02 8.62 -23.29
CA LYS A 15 -6.21 7.56 -24.31
C LYS A 15 -5.37 6.33 -24.04
N MET A 16 -5.27 5.94 -22.78
CA MET A 16 -4.56 4.72 -22.36
C MET A 16 -5.35 3.48 -22.78
N ASN A 17 -4.64 2.43 -23.17
CA ASN A 17 -5.27 1.14 -23.49
C ASN A 17 -5.53 0.38 -22.19
N ALA A 18 -6.64 0.68 -21.55
CA ALA A 18 -7.10 0.00 -20.34
C ALA A 18 -8.62 0.01 -20.27
N GLU A 19 -9.16 -1.01 -19.67
CA GLU A 19 -10.58 -1.13 -19.31
C GLU A 19 -10.72 -1.01 -17.79
N CYS A 20 -11.64 -0.17 -17.32
CA CYS A 20 -11.95 -0.03 -15.91
C CYS A 20 -13.20 -0.83 -15.58
N ILE A 21 -13.07 -1.73 -14.63
CA ILE A 21 -14.15 -2.62 -14.23
C ILE A 21 -14.36 -2.45 -12.73
N PRO A 22 -15.58 -2.16 -12.26
CA PRO A 22 -15.92 -2.19 -10.84
C PRO A 22 -15.70 -3.60 -10.30
N GLY A 23 -14.90 -3.73 -9.25
CA GLY A 23 -14.46 -5.03 -8.76
C GLY A 23 -15.33 -5.62 -7.64
N CYS A 24 -15.58 -4.83 -6.62
CA CYS A 24 -16.38 -5.20 -5.45
C CYS A 24 -16.79 -3.95 -4.66
N ARG A 25 -17.75 -4.12 -3.76
CA ARG A 25 -18.15 -3.05 -2.84
C ARG A 25 -17.02 -2.68 -1.89
N MET A 26 -16.94 -1.42 -1.53
CA MET A 26 -15.98 -0.94 -0.52
C MET A 26 -16.47 -1.19 0.91
N LEU A 27 -17.77 -1.15 1.13
CA LEU A 27 -18.43 -1.39 2.41
C LEU A 27 -19.54 -2.40 2.25
N SER A 28 -19.69 -3.30 3.22
CA SER A 28 -20.87 -4.15 3.32
C SER A 28 -22.11 -3.34 3.73
N GLU A 29 -23.30 -3.90 3.51
CA GLU A 29 -24.56 -3.26 3.94
C GLU A 29 -24.59 -2.98 5.46
N GLU A 30 -23.99 -3.86 6.25
CA GLU A 30 -23.90 -3.69 7.71
C GLU A 30 -22.96 -2.54 8.05
N GLU A 31 -21.81 -2.44 7.38
CA GLU A 31 -20.87 -1.33 7.56
C GLU A 31 -21.50 0.01 7.14
N CYS A 32 -22.24 0.06 6.03
CA CYS A 32 -22.96 1.27 5.62
C CYS A 32 -23.94 1.74 6.69
N LYS A 33 -24.68 0.82 7.32
CA LYS A 33 -25.60 1.14 8.41
C LYS A 33 -24.86 1.65 9.65
N ILE A 34 -23.76 1.01 10.03
CA ILE A 34 -22.95 1.37 11.21
C ILE A 34 -22.31 2.75 11.01
N TRP A 35 -21.77 3.00 9.84
CA TRP A 35 -21.03 4.24 9.53
C TRP A 35 -21.93 5.37 8.99
N GLN A 36 -23.24 5.12 8.84
CA GLN A 36 -24.22 6.06 8.29
C GLN A 36 -23.80 6.61 6.91
N VAL A 37 -23.25 5.74 6.09
CA VAL A 37 -22.90 6.01 4.69
C VAL A 37 -24.08 5.65 3.81
N GLU A 38 -24.48 6.54 2.90
CA GLU A 38 -25.47 6.22 1.88
C GLU A 38 -24.88 5.16 0.95
N GLN A 39 -25.64 4.11 0.67
CA GLN A 39 -25.26 3.15 -0.37
C GLN A 39 -25.35 3.86 -1.72
N ASP A 40 -24.32 3.71 -2.53
CA ASP A 40 -24.38 4.12 -3.92
C ASP A 40 -25.25 3.10 -4.68
N ASP A 41 -26.27 3.60 -5.39
CA ASP A 41 -27.17 2.75 -6.20
C ASP A 41 -26.41 2.01 -7.34
N SER A 42 -25.15 2.36 -7.59
CA SER A 42 -24.25 1.60 -8.48
C SER A 42 -23.82 0.25 -7.91
N ASP A 43 -24.14 -0.05 -6.65
CA ASP A 43 -23.82 -1.28 -5.93
C ASP A 43 -24.78 -2.45 -6.25
N GLU A 44 -25.33 -2.54 -7.48
CA GLU A 44 -26.00 -3.75 -7.94
C GLU A 44 -25.05 -4.95 -7.85
N GLU A 45 -25.63 -6.15 -7.74
CA GLU A 45 -24.89 -7.42 -7.66
C GLU A 45 -23.85 -7.47 -8.79
N MET A 46 -22.56 -7.25 -8.43
CA MET A 46 -21.49 -7.13 -9.42
C MET A 46 -21.33 -8.46 -10.14
N ASP A 47 -21.59 -8.45 -11.44
CA ASP A 47 -21.36 -9.61 -12.29
C ASP A 47 -19.85 -9.91 -12.36
N GLU A 48 -19.45 -11.04 -11.79
CA GLU A 48 -18.06 -11.49 -11.82
C GLU A 48 -17.66 -12.19 -13.14
N GLN A 49 -18.52 -12.21 -14.16
CA GLN A 49 -18.21 -12.89 -15.44
C GLN A 49 -16.96 -12.33 -16.11
N TRP A 50 -16.65 -11.06 -15.89
CA TRP A 50 -15.40 -10.45 -16.38
C TRP A 50 -14.12 -11.15 -15.88
N LEU A 51 -14.16 -11.81 -14.72
CA LEU A 51 -13.02 -12.58 -14.23
C LEU A 51 -12.64 -13.72 -15.19
N GLU A 52 -13.61 -14.27 -15.92
CA GLU A 52 -13.37 -15.33 -16.90
C GLU A 52 -12.65 -14.82 -18.15
N THR A 53 -12.69 -13.52 -18.42
CA THR A 53 -11.99 -12.91 -19.57
C THR A 53 -10.51 -12.68 -19.30
N ILE A 54 -10.08 -12.67 -18.03
CA ILE A 54 -8.66 -12.47 -17.65
C ILE A 54 -7.84 -13.66 -18.12
N THR A 55 -6.80 -13.36 -18.87
CA THR A 55 -5.78 -14.32 -19.32
C THR A 55 -4.49 -14.15 -18.53
N ARG A 56 -3.56 -15.09 -18.67
CA ARG A 56 -2.24 -15.00 -18.03
C ARG A 56 -1.35 -13.89 -18.59
N GLU A 57 -1.65 -13.38 -19.76
CA GLU A 57 -0.89 -12.32 -20.43
C GLU A 57 -1.36 -10.93 -20.02
N ASP A 58 -2.56 -10.82 -19.46
CA ASP A 58 -3.12 -9.56 -19.03
C ASP A 58 -2.45 -9.04 -17.76
N THR A 59 -2.21 -7.74 -17.74
CA THR A 59 -1.78 -7.03 -16.53
C THR A 59 -3.01 -6.45 -15.85
N VAL A 60 -3.27 -6.89 -14.63
CA VAL A 60 -4.39 -6.39 -13.83
C VAL A 60 -3.89 -5.40 -12.80
N VAL A 61 -4.42 -4.18 -12.82
CA VAL A 61 -4.16 -3.16 -11.80
C VAL A 61 -5.30 -3.20 -10.79
N CYS A 62 -5.04 -3.74 -9.60
CA CYS A 62 -5.99 -3.78 -8.51
C CYS A 62 -5.88 -2.49 -7.68
N VAL A 63 -6.90 -1.64 -7.69
CA VAL A 63 -6.99 -0.46 -6.82
C VAL A 63 -7.84 -0.85 -5.61
N LEU A 64 -7.19 -1.01 -4.46
CA LEU A 64 -7.79 -1.53 -3.23
C LEU A 64 -7.56 -0.53 -2.09
N GLY A 65 -8.37 -0.60 -1.04
CA GLY A 65 -8.15 0.29 0.09
C GLY A 65 -9.32 0.36 1.06
N GLU A 66 -9.24 1.34 1.94
CA GLU A 66 -10.28 1.64 2.93
C GLU A 66 -11.16 2.80 2.45
N HIS A 67 -12.45 2.67 2.68
CA HIS A 67 -13.37 3.80 2.56
C HIS A 67 -12.98 4.91 3.56
N GLU A 68 -13.33 6.15 3.26
CA GLU A 68 -12.99 7.30 4.13
C GLU A 68 -13.57 7.15 5.54
N SER A 69 -14.78 6.57 5.69
CA SER A 69 -15.41 6.30 6.97
C SER A 69 -14.66 5.28 7.84
N GLN A 70 -13.83 4.43 7.24
CA GLN A 70 -13.02 3.43 7.93
C GLN A 70 -11.68 3.98 8.45
N SER A 71 -11.32 5.22 8.11
CA SER A 71 -10.02 5.81 8.43
C SER A 71 -10.16 7.29 8.74
N GLY A 72 -10.06 7.67 10.00
CA GLY A 72 -10.16 9.04 10.47
C GLY A 72 -10.64 9.12 11.92
N GLU A 73 -11.30 10.21 12.27
CA GLU A 73 -11.89 10.40 13.60
C GLU A 73 -12.94 9.32 13.86
N ALA A 74 -12.93 8.76 15.07
CA ALA A 74 -13.81 7.69 15.50
C ALA A 74 -13.75 6.38 14.67
N ALA A 75 -12.75 6.19 13.83
CA ALA A 75 -12.59 5.03 12.94
C ALA A 75 -11.41 4.14 13.35
N SER A 76 -11.30 3.78 14.63
CA SER A 76 -10.29 2.85 15.13
C SER A 76 -10.60 1.41 14.69
N ARG A 77 -9.58 0.69 14.22
CA ARG A 77 -9.70 -0.71 13.79
C ARG A 77 -8.72 -1.60 14.56
N ALA A 78 -9.21 -2.72 15.05
CA ALA A 78 -8.39 -3.74 15.69
C ALA A 78 -7.68 -4.64 14.67
N PHE A 79 -8.34 -4.94 13.55
CA PHE A 79 -7.77 -5.72 12.46
C PHE A 79 -7.28 -4.79 11.35
N LEU A 80 -6.00 -4.85 11.05
CA LEU A 80 -5.34 -4.01 10.04
C LEU A 80 -5.36 -4.71 8.67
N THR A 81 -6.52 -5.16 8.22
CA THR A 81 -6.68 -5.85 6.95
C THR A 81 -7.49 -5.01 5.96
N LEU A 82 -7.29 -5.25 4.67
CA LEU A 82 -8.24 -4.78 3.65
C LEU A 82 -9.64 -5.37 3.93
N PRO A 83 -10.72 -4.73 3.45
CA PRO A 83 -12.05 -5.32 3.47
C PRO A 83 -12.07 -6.73 2.89
N GLU A 84 -12.89 -7.60 3.46
CA GLU A 84 -12.88 -9.03 3.11
C GLU A 84 -13.23 -9.26 1.64
N GLU A 85 -14.21 -8.54 1.11
CA GLU A 85 -14.61 -8.65 -0.29
C GLU A 85 -13.47 -8.31 -1.25
N GLN A 86 -12.69 -7.28 -0.94
CA GLN A 86 -11.50 -6.93 -1.71
C GLN A 86 -10.42 -8.00 -1.65
N GLN A 87 -10.22 -8.62 -0.49
CA GLN A 87 -9.28 -9.74 -0.36
C GLN A 87 -9.74 -10.95 -1.19
N MET A 88 -11.04 -11.26 -1.15
CA MET A 88 -11.62 -12.36 -1.93
C MET A 88 -11.49 -12.12 -3.44
N LEU A 89 -11.78 -10.90 -3.88
CA LEU A 89 -11.62 -10.50 -5.29
C LEU A 89 -10.16 -10.64 -5.73
N PHE A 90 -9.23 -10.09 -4.95
CA PHE A 90 -7.80 -10.18 -5.24
C PHE A 90 -7.34 -11.64 -5.38
N GLU A 91 -7.81 -12.54 -4.50
CA GLU A 91 -7.49 -13.97 -4.59
C GLU A 91 -8.07 -14.63 -5.85
N LYS A 92 -9.26 -14.19 -6.31
CA LYS A 92 -9.84 -14.69 -7.57
C LYS A 92 -9.01 -14.24 -8.77
N ILE A 93 -8.60 -12.96 -8.81
CA ILE A 93 -7.72 -12.42 -9.85
C ILE A 93 -6.37 -13.14 -9.86
N ALA A 94 -5.76 -13.35 -8.68
CA ALA A 94 -4.47 -14.01 -8.55
C ALA A 94 -4.46 -15.50 -8.98
N LYS A 95 -5.63 -16.11 -9.18
CA LYS A 95 -5.73 -17.44 -9.79
C LYS A 95 -5.71 -17.39 -11.31
N ARG A 96 -5.95 -16.23 -11.93
CA ARG A 96 -6.04 -16.03 -13.37
C ARG A 96 -4.73 -15.54 -13.97
N THR A 97 -4.08 -14.58 -13.33
CA THR A 97 -2.82 -14.00 -13.78
C THR A 97 -1.85 -13.77 -12.63
N ASP A 98 -0.55 -13.85 -12.94
CA ASP A 98 0.54 -13.47 -12.03
C ASP A 98 0.99 -12.01 -12.28
N ASN A 99 0.43 -11.34 -13.29
CA ASN A 99 0.78 -9.96 -13.65
C ASN A 99 -0.15 -8.97 -12.93
N ILE A 100 0.02 -8.87 -11.61
CA ILE A 100 -0.80 -7.99 -10.77
C ILE A 100 0.04 -6.82 -10.28
N VAL A 101 -0.46 -5.61 -10.49
CA VAL A 101 0.01 -4.38 -9.83
C VAL A 101 -1.07 -3.97 -8.84
N THR A 102 -0.72 -3.78 -7.58
CA THR A 102 -1.71 -3.36 -6.57
C THR A 102 -1.42 -1.95 -6.11
N VAL A 103 -2.44 -1.12 -6.15
CA VAL A 103 -2.47 0.23 -5.58
C VAL A 103 -3.30 0.19 -4.30
N VAL A 104 -2.70 0.58 -3.17
CA VAL A 104 -3.37 0.57 -1.88
C VAL A 104 -3.66 2.01 -1.44
N ILE A 105 -4.94 2.34 -1.32
CA ILE A 105 -5.43 3.64 -0.84
C ILE A 105 -5.95 3.46 0.58
N SER A 106 -5.20 3.95 1.58
CA SER A 106 -5.53 3.79 2.99
C SER A 106 -4.93 4.89 3.83
N GLY A 107 -5.56 5.23 4.94
CA GLY A 107 -5.04 6.19 5.91
C GLY A 107 -4.09 5.57 6.94
N ARG A 108 -3.85 4.26 6.88
CA ARG A 108 -3.02 3.52 7.85
C ARG A 108 -2.22 2.41 7.19
N PRO A 109 -1.13 1.93 7.82
CA PRO A 109 -0.45 0.71 7.38
C PRO A 109 -1.37 -0.49 7.61
N LEU A 110 -1.51 -1.32 6.57
CA LEU A 110 -2.34 -2.53 6.59
C LEU A 110 -1.46 -3.78 6.54
N ASP A 111 -2.03 -4.93 6.91
CA ASP A 111 -1.46 -6.24 6.63
C ASP A 111 -1.53 -6.51 5.13
N LEU A 112 -0.41 -6.34 4.45
CA LEU A 112 -0.28 -6.48 3.01
C LEU A 112 0.45 -7.76 2.59
N ARG A 113 0.61 -8.74 3.48
CA ARG A 113 1.37 -9.98 3.20
C ARG A 113 0.91 -10.67 1.92
N ARG A 114 -0.39 -10.97 1.83
CA ARG A 114 -0.96 -11.68 0.68
C ARG A 114 -0.85 -10.86 -0.61
N ILE A 115 -1.09 -9.56 -0.50
CA ILE A 115 -0.92 -8.63 -1.63
C ILE A 115 0.53 -8.63 -2.11
N SER A 116 1.46 -8.48 -1.16
CA SER A 116 2.90 -8.43 -1.44
C SER A 116 3.44 -9.71 -2.08
N GLU A 117 2.95 -10.87 -1.65
CA GLU A 117 3.38 -12.17 -2.17
C GLU A 117 2.95 -12.42 -3.63
N LYS A 118 1.79 -11.88 -4.02
CA LYS A 118 1.17 -12.20 -5.31
C LYS A 118 1.24 -11.06 -6.33
N SER A 119 1.55 -9.84 -5.89
CA SER A 119 1.69 -8.70 -6.80
C SER A 119 3.12 -8.57 -7.31
N LYS A 120 3.27 -8.21 -8.58
CA LYS A 120 4.58 -7.83 -9.17
C LYS A 120 5.06 -6.48 -8.64
N ALA A 121 4.12 -5.58 -8.33
CA ALA A 121 4.40 -4.29 -7.72
C ALA A 121 3.26 -3.89 -6.78
N VAL A 122 3.61 -3.18 -5.70
CA VAL A 122 2.65 -2.59 -4.77
C VAL A 122 2.95 -1.10 -4.63
N ILE A 123 1.95 -0.28 -4.90
CA ILE A 123 2.00 1.17 -4.73
C ILE A 123 1.21 1.52 -3.48
N MET A 124 1.87 1.99 -2.44
CA MET A 124 1.21 2.53 -1.25
C MET A 124 0.86 4.00 -1.51
N ALA A 125 -0.36 4.26 -1.95
CA ALA A 125 -0.80 5.59 -2.35
C ALA A 125 -1.29 6.46 -1.19
N TRP A 126 -1.52 5.88 -0.01
CA TRP A 126 -2.06 6.55 1.17
C TRP A 126 -3.40 7.25 0.86
N ARG A 127 -3.52 8.54 1.18
CA ARG A 127 -4.62 9.42 0.79
C ARG A 127 -4.06 10.45 -0.20
N PRO A 128 -4.07 10.16 -1.51
CA PRO A 128 -3.27 10.89 -2.49
C PRO A 128 -3.80 12.29 -2.84
N GLY A 129 -5.01 12.64 -2.38
CA GLY A 129 -5.61 13.96 -2.61
C GLY A 129 -6.09 14.17 -4.06
N THR A 130 -6.31 15.43 -4.41
CA THR A 130 -6.98 15.84 -5.67
C THR A 130 -6.31 15.32 -6.94
N MET A 131 -4.97 15.34 -6.99
CA MET A 131 -4.19 14.87 -8.15
C MET A 131 -3.82 13.39 -8.06
N GLY A 132 -4.44 12.65 -7.15
CA GLY A 132 -4.10 11.26 -6.87
C GLY A 132 -4.28 10.32 -8.06
N ALA A 133 -5.38 10.47 -8.79
CA ALA A 133 -5.68 9.63 -9.95
C ALA A 133 -4.62 9.80 -11.05
N GLU A 134 -4.24 11.04 -11.35
CA GLU A 134 -3.20 11.31 -12.33
C GLU A 134 -1.84 10.77 -11.89
N ALA A 135 -1.43 11.04 -10.65
CA ALA A 135 -0.16 10.57 -10.11
C ALA A 135 -0.06 9.03 -10.11
N ILE A 136 -1.13 8.32 -9.71
CA ILE A 136 -1.18 6.85 -9.73
C ILE A 136 -1.07 6.35 -11.17
N THR A 137 -1.82 6.93 -12.09
CA THR A 137 -1.78 6.56 -13.51
C THR A 137 -0.37 6.75 -14.09
N ASP A 138 0.24 7.89 -13.84
CA ASP A 138 1.59 8.20 -14.32
C ASP A 138 2.65 7.23 -13.77
N LEU A 139 2.51 6.82 -12.51
CA LEU A 139 3.38 5.79 -11.92
C LEU A 139 3.15 4.43 -12.58
N VAL A 140 1.90 3.98 -12.72
CA VAL A 140 1.58 2.66 -13.30
C VAL A 140 2.09 2.55 -14.74
N TYR A 141 1.98 3.61 -15.52
CA TYR A 141 2.44 3.63 -16.90
C TYR A 141 3.92 4.05 -17.06
N GLY A 142 4.64 4.29 -15.97
CA GLY A 142 6.06 4.64 -16.00
C GLY A 142 6.36 6.03 -16.59
N ILE A 143 5.37 6.92 -16.63
CA ILE A 143 5.54 8.31 -17.07
C ILE A 143 6.34 9.08 -16.03
N THR A 144 6.10 8.81 -14.75
CA THR A 144 6.81 9.41 -13.62
C THR A 144 7.55 8.32 -12.83
N ASN A 145 8.78 8.60 -12.42
CA ASN A 145 9.57 7.69 -11.59
C ASN A 145 9.16 7.82 -10.12
N PRO A 146 8.80 6.72 -9.42
CA PRO A 146 8.46 6.80 -8.01
C PRO A 146 9.67 7.21 -7.17
N SER A 147 9.50 8.23 -6.35
CA SER A 147 10.54 8.78 -5.45
C SER A 147 10.16 8.69 -3.97
N GLY A 148 8.89 8.42 -3.67
CA GLY A 148 8.38 8.34 -2.31
C GLY A 148 8.98 7.18 -1.51
N LYS A 149 9.18 7.43 -0.22
CA LYS A 149 9.62 6.43 0.76
C LYS A 149 8.58 6.32 1.86
N LEU A 150 8.43 5.11 2.42
CA LEU A 150 7.48 4.89 3.51
C LEU A 150 7.83 5.75 4.73
N ALA A 151 6.85 6.48 5.22
CA ALA A 151 6.96 7.30 6.44
C ALA A 151 6.61 6.51 7.71
N VAL A 152 6.23 5.25 7.57
CA VAL A 152 5.98 4.30 8.67
C VAL A 152 6.41 2.90 8.23
N SER A 153 6.64 2.01 9.21
CA SER A 153 6.85 0.59 8.92
C SER A 153 5.50 -0.09 8.62
N ILE A 154 5.46 -0.97 7.64
CA ILE A 154 4.31 -1.83 7.36
C ILE A 154 4.52 -3.16 8.11
N PRO A 155 3.63 -3.54 9.03
CA PRO A 155 3.77 -4.78 9.80
C PRO A 155 3.46 -6.02 8.95
N TRP A 156 3.92 -7.18 9.40
CA TRP A 156 3.47 -8.46 8.87
C TRP A 156 2.02 -8.75 9.25
N CYS A 157 1.62 -8.36 10.44
CA CYS A 157 0.26 -8.51 10.95
C CYS A 157 0.04 -7.61 12.17
N VAL A 158 -1.21 -7.52 12.64
CA VAL A 158 -1.57 -6.69 13.79
C VAL A 158 -0.82 -7.09 15.07
N GLY A 159 -0.46 -8.37 15.22
CA GLY A 159 0.30 -8.85 16.38
C GLY A 159 1.72 -8.26 16.49
N GLN A 160 2.23 -7.65 15.43
CA GLN A 160 3.53 -7.00 15.43
C GLN A 160 3.48 -5.51 15.82
N VAL A 161 2.28 -4.93 15.91
CA VAL A 161 2.09 -3.50 16.25
C VAL A 161 2.14 -3.28 17.76
N PRO A 162 2.85 -2.22 18.24
CA PRO A 162 3.60 -1.22 17.47
C PRO A 162 4.93 -1.75 16.94
N ILE A 163 5.32 -1.32 15.73
CA ILE A 163 6.63 -1.60 15.15
C ILE A 163 7.23 -0.31 14.60
N SER A 164 8.21 0.22 15.30
CA SER A 164 8.83 1.50 14.99
C SER A 164 10.28 1.30 14.56
N TYR A 165 10.80 2.17 13.70
CA TYR A 165 12.21 2.10 13.28
C TYR A 165 13.20 2.43 14.42
N TRP A 166 12.73 3.09 15.48
CA TRP A 166 13.54 3.44 16.67
C TRP A 166 13.31 2.50 17.85
N ASP A 167 12.72 1.33 17.64
CA ASP A 167 12.46 0.40 18.74
C ASP A 167 13.77 0.04 19.45
N ILE A 168 13.75 0.19 20.78
CA ILE A 168 14.88 -0.16 21.62
C ILE A 168 14.96 -1.69 21.69
N LYS A 169 16.12 -2.21 21.33
CA LYS A 169 16.40 -3.64 21.46
C LYS A 169 16.34 -4.06 22.93
N THR A 170 15.53 -5.05 23.22
CA THR A 170 15.45 -5.68 24.55
C THR A 170 16.61 -6.65 24.76
N GLY A 171 16.77 -7.22 25.99
CA GLY A 171 17.72 -8.27 26.25
C GLY A 171 17.49 -9.50 25.35
N HIS A 172 18.52 -10.32 25.17
CA HIS A 172 18.48 -11.53 24.32
C HIS A 172 18.10 -11.25 22.85
N VAL A 173 18.66 -10.18 22.29
CA VAL A 173 18.43 -9.76 20.90
C VAL A 173 18.76 -10.90 19.94
N LEU A 174 17.89 -11.14 18.97
CA LEU A 174 18.15 -12.06 17.85
C LEU A 174 19.26 -11.47 16.96
N THR A 175 20.30 -12.24 16.72
CA THR A 175 21.43 -11.93 15.84
C THR A 175 21.72 -13.09 14.91
N ALA A 176 22.57 -12.89 13.90
CA ALA A 176 22.97 -13.98 13.00
C ALA A 176 23.66 -15.14 13.77
N ASP A 177 24.33 -14.85 14.88
CA ASP A 177 25.10 -15.83 15.64
C ASP A 177 24.25 -16.66 16.62
N ASN A 178 22.98 -16.27 16.86
CA ASN A 178 22.13 -16.93 17.85
C ASN A 178 20.77 -17.36 17.31
N LEU A 179 20.64 -17.56 16.01
CA LEU A 179 19.39 -17.93 15.34
C LEU A 179 18.77 -19.22 15.89
N GLU A 180 19.58 -20.18 16.36
CA GLU A 180 19.13 -21.45 16.91
C GLU A 180 18.74 -21.35 18.39
N ASN A 181 19.12 -20.28 19.08
CA ASN A 181 18.80 -20.11 20.49
C ASN A 181 17.33 -19.72 20.68
N ARG A 182 16.53 -20.64 21.21
CA ARG A 182 15.10 -20.43 21.47
C ARG A 182 14.79 -19.31 22.48
N PHE A 183 15.75 -18.92 23.30
CA PHE A 183 15.59 -17.90 24.34
C PHE A 183 15.93 -16.49 23.86
N THR A 184 15.96 -16.27 22.55
CA THR A 184 16.08 -14.94 21.94
C THR A 184 14.72 -14.26 21.87
N SER A 185 14.72 -12.91 21.90
CA SER A 185 13.49 -12.11 21.72
C SER A 185 13.05 -12.14 20.25
N ARG A 186 12.13 -13.04 19.92
CA ARG A 186 11.63 -13.19 18.55
C ARG A 186 10.20 -13.71 18.50
N TYR A 187 9.54 -13.43 17.40
CA TYR A 187 8.33 -14.14 17.01
C TYR A 187 8.68 -15.58 16.57
N MET A 188 7.76 -16.52 16.78
CA MET A 188 7.95 -17.91 16.39
C MET A 188 7.49 -18.17 14.94
N ASP A 189 6.65 -17.29 14.41
CA ASP A 189 5.84 -17.49 13.21
C ASP A 189 6.04 -16.39 12.14
N ILE A 190 6.63 -15.28 12.50
CA ILE A 190 6.96 -14.18 11.59
C ILE A 190 8.35 -13.63 11.86
N PRO A 191 8.99 -12.92 10.92
CA PRO A 191 10.23 -12.19 11.16
C PRO A 191 10.05 -11.08 12.21
N ASN A 192 11.13 -10.76 12.93
CA ASN A 192 11.14 -9.60 13.83
C ASN A 192 11.14 -8.26 13.06
N THR A 193 11.63 -8.27 11.82
CA THR A 193 11.61 -7.09 10.95
C THR A 193 10.21 -6.87 10.41
N PRO A 194 9.81 -5.62 10.11
CA PRO A 194 8.54 -5.36 9.43
C PRO A 194 8.52 -5.97 8.04
N LEU A 195 7.33 -6.08 7.45
CA LEU A 195 7.17 -6.46 6.04
C LEU A 195 7.89 -5.46 5.14
N TYR A 196 7.65 -4.16 5.37
CA TYR A 196 8.40 -3.07 4.76
C TYR A 196 8.81 -2.06 5.84
N PRO A 197 10.10 -1.76 5.99
CA PRO A 197 10.57 -0.84 7.01
C PRO A 197 10.28 0.62 6.66
N PHE A 198 10.27 1.49 7.66
CA PHE A 198 10.35 2.94 7.48
C PHE A 198 11.48 3.29 6.51
N GLY A 199 11.23 4.22 5.60
CA GLY A 199 12.20 4.64 4.58
C GLY A 199 12.31 3.72 3.38
N PHE A 200 11.62 2.57 3.36
CA PHE A 200 11.59 1.67 2.20
C PHE A 200 10.84 2.32 1.04
N GLY A 201 11.32 2.08 -0.16
CA GLY A 201 10.68 2.47 -1.41
C GLY A 201 11.60 2.21 -2.57
N LEU A 202 11.05 1.64 -3.65
CA LEU A 202 11.76 1.35 -4.88
C LEU A 202 11.52 2.47 -5.89
N SER A 203 12.41 2.59 -6.85
CA SER A 203 12.31 3.48 -8.01
C SER A 203 12.56 2.67 -9.27
N TYR A 204 12.16 3.19 -10.42
CA TYR A 204 12.45 2.56 -11.72
C TYR A 204 13.91 2.73 -12.12
N THR A 205 14.62 3.66 -11.47
CA THR A 205 16.05 3.92 -11.68
C THR A 205 16.83 3.73 -10.38
N GLY A 206 18.13 3.51 -10.48
CA GLY A 206 19.06 3.54 -9.36
C GLY A 206 19.58 4.95 -9.10
N PHE A 207 19.92 5.24 -7.84
CA PHE A 207 20.56 6.48 -7.41
C PHE A 207 21.79 6.12 -6.58
N ASP A 208 22.92 6.72 -6.95
CA ASP A 208 24.15 6.65 -6.16
C ASP A 208 24.40 8.00 -5.49
N ILE A 209 24.62 7.98 -4.18
CA ILE A 209 24.99 9.17 -3.41
C ILE A 209 26.49 9.06 -3.10
N SER A 210 27.28 9.93 -3.69
CA SER A 210 28.74 9.99 -3.50
C SER A 210 29.15 11.37 -3.01
N ASP A 211 30.40 11.47 -2.59
CA ASP A 211 31.06 12.75 -2.29
C ASP A 211 30.34 13.61 -1.26
N VAL A 212 29.76 12.97 -0.24
CA VAL A 212 29.06 13.68 0.84
C VAL A 212 30.06 14.52 1.65
N GLU A 213 29.94 15.85 1.60
CA GLU A 213 30.71 16.80 2.39
C GLU A 213 29.86 17.35 3.55
N VAL A 214 30.39 17.29 4.75
CA VAL A 214 29.81 17.95 5.92
C VAL A 214 30.60 19.24 6.21
N ARG A 215 29.96 20.37 5.98
CA ARG A 215 30.57 21.69 6.29
C ARG A 215 29.92 22.27 7.54
N MET A 216 30.73 22.56 8.54
CA MET A 216 30.30 23.27 9.75
C MET A 216 30.51 24.77 9.53
N ASP A 217 29.46 25.54 9.40
CA ASP A 217 29.53 27.00 9.44
C ASP A 217 29.50 27.44 10.93
N ARG A 218 30.67 27.84 11.44
CA ARG A 218 30.81 28.25 12.83
C ARG A 218 30.13 29.60 13.14
N THR A 219 29.64 30.29 12.14
CA THR A 219 28.91 31.56 12.29
C THR A 219 27.40 31.37 12.32
N LYS A 220 26.91 30.19 11.98
CA LYS A 220 25.49 29.79 12.01
C LYS A 220 25.36 28.53 12.83
N GLU A 221 24.39 28.49 13.70
CA GLU A 221 24.08 27.31 14.53
C GLU A 221 23.52 26.12 13.72
N PHE A 222 23.78 26.04 12.39
CA PHE A 222 23.27 25.03 11.49
C PHE A 222 24.39 24.24 10.83
N MET A 223 24.20 22.92 10.78
CA MET A 223 25.02 22.03 9.96
C MET A 223 24.37 21.96 8.54
N CYS A 224 25.15 22.31 7.52
CA CYS A 224 24.72 22.14 6.13
C CYS A 224 25.39 20.88 5.57
N ILE A 225 24.60 19.93 5.09
CA ILE A 225 25.08 18.77 4.34
C ILE A 225 24.91 19.10 2.87
N VAL A 226 26.01 19.11 2.14
CA VAL A 226 26.00 19.27 0.67
C VAL A 226 26.24 17.89 0.08
N MET A 227 25.31 17.45 -0.76
CA MET A 227 25.39 16.21 -1.52
C MET A 227 25.57 16.52 -2.99
#